data_92048504d9081a47eae9869d812b9225
#
_entry.id   92048504d9081a47eae9869d812b9225
#
_cell.length_a   1.000
_cell.length_b   1.000
_cell.length_c   1.000
_cell.angle_alpha   90.00
_cell.angle_beta   90.00
_cell.angle_gamma   90.00
#
_symmetry.space_group_name_H-M   'P 1'
#
loop_
_entity.id
_entity.type
_entity.pdbx_description
1 polymer ?
#
loop_
_entity_poly.entity_id
_entity_poly.type
_entity_poly.pdbx_seq_one_letter_code
_entity_poly.pdbx_strand_id
1 'polypeptide(L)'
;VVRPPARWGEVQIKKSLITKYKEKRAAETGWINGGFMVLNEKIFNLLSNKRDEMFEGKPMEKLSKNKQLIGYKHKGFWQCMDTLKEKEYLTALVKKGNPPWIN
;
A
#
# COMPACT_ATOMS: atom_id res chain seq x y z
N VAL A 1 2.15 5.09 1.72
CA VAL A 1 0.77 4.79 2.10
C VAL A 1 -0.19 5.79 1.47
N VAL A 2 -1.39 5.38 1.13
CA VAL A 2 -2.41 6.15 0.42
C VAL A 2 -3.76 6.05 1.12
N ARG A 3 -4.73 6.90 0.74
CA ARG A 3 -6.12 6.81 1.18
C ARG A 3 -7.00 6.39 0.03
N PRO A 4 -7.42 5.13 -0.07
CA PRO A 4 -8.31 4.63 -1.10
C PRO A 4 -9.75 4.56 -0.64
N PRO A 5 -10.67 4.24 -1.54
CA PRO A 5 -11.98 3.70 -1.16
C PRO A 5 -11.85 2.38 -0.37
N ALA A 6 -12.80 2.14 0.51
CA ALA A 6 -12.78 1.18 1.63
C ALA A 6 -12.73 -0.32 1.25
N ARG A 7 -11.59 -0.89 0.79
CA ARG A 7 -11.48 -2.37 0.64
C ARG A 7 -10.07 -2.96 0.78
N TRP A 8 -9.16 -2.25 1.45
CA TRP A 8 -7.73 -2.61 1.50
C TRP A 8 -7.19 -2.72 2.92
N GLY A 9 -5.99 -3.25 3.09
CA GLY A 9 -5.34 -3.39 4.37
C GLY A 9 -5.12 -2.05 5.10
N GLU A 10 -5.36 -2.02 6.39
CA GLU A 10 -5.25 -0.84 7.25
C GLU A 10 -3.85 -0.70 7.84
N VAL A 11 -3.32 0.52 7.85
CA VAL A 11 -2.07 0.86 8.54
C VAL A 11 -2.30 1.93 9.60
N GLN A 12 -1.80 1.69 10.80
CA GLN A 12 -1.73 2.70 11.84
C GLN A 12 -0.35 3.36 11.82
N ILE A 13 -0.32 4.69 11.74
CA ILE A 13 0.92 5.46 11.66
C ILE A 13 1.01 6.39 12.86
N LYS A 14 2.13 6.31 13.58
CA LYS A 14 2.50 7.27 14.64
C LYS A 14 3.76 8.01 14.19
N LYS A 15 3.64 9.34 13.99
CA LYS A 15 4.64 10.15 13.28
C LYS A 15 4.86 9.60 11.88
N SER A 16 6.03 9.07 11.53
CA SER A 16 6.31 8.40 10.24
C SER A 16 6.48 6.88 10.36
N LEU A 17 6.31 6.32 11.57
CA LEU A 17 6.50 4.90 11.84
C LEU A 17 5.16 4.16 11.70
N ILE A 18 5.14 3.08 10.94
CA ILE A 18 4.00 2.16 10.89
C ILE A 18 4.08 1.25 12.11
N THR A 19 3.12 1.43 13.02
CA THR A 19 3.05 0.68 14.30
C THR A 19 2.19 -0.57 14.20
N LYS A 20 1.29 -0.63 13.20
CA LYS A 20 0.43 -1.79 12.95
C LYS A 20 0.14 -1.92 11.47
N TYR A 21 0.28 -3.11 10.95
CA TYR A 21 -0.14 -3.51 9.61
C TYR A 21 -1.18 -4.61 9.73
N LYS A 22 -2.29 -4.50 9.01
CA LYS A 22 -3.38 -5.47 9.04
C LYS A 22 -3.94 -5.65 7.64
N GLU A 23 -3.74 -6.83 7.07
CA GLU A 23 -4.28 -7.16 5.75
C GLU A 23 -5.80 -7.36 5.82
N LYS A 24 -6.51 -6.90 4.80
CA LYS A 24 -7.93 -7.17 4.52
C LYS A 24 -8.92 -6.92 5.68
N ARG A 25 -9.12 -5.66 6.04
CA ARG A 25 -10.37 -5.20 6.64
C ARG A 25 -10.87 -3.97 5.90
N ALA A 26 -12.18 -3.81 5.77
CA ALA A 26 -12.79 -2.60 5.23
C ALA A 26 -12.29 -1.39 6.05
N ALA A 27 -11.40 -0.59 5.45
CA ALA A 27 -10.82 0.58 6.09
C ALA A 27 -11.81 1.73 5.91
N GLU A 28 -12.60 2.05 6.91
CA GLU A 28 -13.57 3.15 6.84
C GLU A 28 -12.88 4.52 6.70
N THR A 29 -11.66 4.75 7.20
CA THR A 29 -10.96 6.06 7.12
C THR A 29 -9.44 6.00 7.27
N GLY A 30 -8.78 4.86 7.06
CA GLY A 30 -7.35 4.65 7.30
C GLY A 30 -6.42 4.95 6.13
N TRP A 31 -5.12 4.89 6.40
CA TRP A 31 -4.07 4.79 5.39
C TRP A 31 -3.84 3.34 5.04
N ILE A 32 -3.66 3.03 3.76
CA ILE A 32 -3.38 1.67 3.30
C ILE A 32 -2.03 1.56 2.60
N ASN A 33 -1.57 0.33 2.41
CA ASN A 33 -0.46 0.03 1.53
C ASN A 33 -0.81 0.40 0.08
N GLY A 34 -0.05 1.32 -0.52
CA GLY A 34 -0.22 1.77 -1.91
C GLY A 34 0.52 0.91 -2.93
N GLY A 35 1.15 -0.20 -2.50
CA GLY A 35 1.84 -1.15 -3.37
C GLY A 35 3.30 -0.82 -3.70
N PHE A 36 3.79 0.37 -3.36
CA PHE A 36 5.18 0.79 -3.63
C PHE A 36 6.00 0.76 -2.36
N MET A 37 7.17 0.14 -2.43
CA MET A 37 8.08 -0.02 -1.30
C MET A 37 9.53 0.19 -1.73
N VAL A 38 10.32 0.84 -0.87
CA VAL A 38 11.78 0.86 -0.94
C VAL A 38 12.30 0.03 0.21
N LEU A 39 13.08 -0.98 -0.10
CA LEU A 39 13.53 -1.98 0.87
C LEU A 39 15.06 -1.98 0.94
N ASN A 40 15.60 -2.13 2.16
CA ASN A 40 17.00 -2.44 2.34
C ASN A 40 17.25 -3.92 2.00
N GLU A 41 18.42 -4.25 1.45
CA GLU A 41 18.79 -5.61 1.08
C GLU A 41 18.66 -6.63 2.22
N LYS A 42 18.83 -6.18 3.48
CA LYS A 42 18.66 -7.02 4.68
C LYS A 42 17.26 -7.62 4.81
N ILE A 43 16.29 -7.16 4.01
CA ILE A 43 14.94 -7.76 3.98
C ILE A 43 14.99 -9.24 3.64
N PHE A 44 15.93 -9.67 2.79
CA PHE A 44 16.08 -11.08 2.40
C PHE A 44 16.33 -12.00 3.60
N ASN A 45 16.91 -11.50 4.69
CA ASN A 45 17.10 -12.26 5.93
C ASN A 45 15.79 -12.52 6.70
N LEU A 46 14.73 -11.80 6.37
CA LEU A 46 13.41 -11.95 6.99
C LEU A 46 12.47 -12.83 6.17
N LEU A 47 12.80 -13.06 4.90
CA LEU A 47 11.98 -13.88 4.02
C LEU A 47 12.26 -15.36 4.30
N SER A 48 11.20 -16.17 4.29
CA SER A 48 11.34 -17.61 4.37
C SER A 48 11.54 -18.20 2.96
N ASN A 49 12.10 -19.42 2.88
CA ASN A 49 12.21 -20.16 1.62
C ASN A 49 10.86 -20.80 1.20
N LYS A 50 9.77 -20.49 1.88
CA LYS A 50 8.44 -21.02 1.57
C LYS A 50 7.84 -20.23 0.39
N ARG A 51 7.51 -20.93 -0.70
CA ARG A 51 6.92 -20.34 -1.91
C ARG A 51 5.57 -19.66 -1.68
N ASP A 52 4.85 -20.08 -0.65
CA ASP A 52 3.48 -19.61 -0.36
C ASP A 52 3.44 -18.46 0.66
N GLU A 53 4.58 -17.94 1.11
CA GLU A 53 4.62 -16.83 2.05
C GLU A 53 4.47 -15.50 1.30
N MET A 54 3.34 -14.84 1.50
CA MET A 54 3.10 -13.50 0.96
C MET A 54 3.96 -12.47 1.70
N PHE A 55 4.64 -11.60 0.96
CA PHE A 55 5.46 -10.52 1.54
C PHE A 55 4.64 -9.59 2.44
N GLU A 56 3.41 -9.28 2.05
CA GLU A 56 2.47 -8.44 2.82
C GLU A 56 1.95 -9.11 4.10
N GLY A 57 2.21 -10.38 4.30
CA GLY A 57 1.84 -11.12 5.50
C GLY A 57 2.87 -11.01 6.63
N LYS A 58 3.40 -12.16 7.05
CA LYS A 58 4.35 -12.27 8.18
C LYS A 58 5.59 -11.39 8.07
N PRO A 59 6.25 -11.22 6.90
CA PRO A 59 7.40 -10.34 6.79
C PRO A 59 7.06 -8.89 7.17
N MET A 60 5.97 -8.34 6.65
CA MET A 60 5.52 -6.99 6.96
C MET A 60 5.10 -6.83 8.43
N GLU A 61 4.43 -7.82 9.00
CA GLU A 61 4.08 -7.81 10.43
C GLU A 61 5.34 -7.78 11.30
N LYS A 62 6.37 -8.57 10.95
CA LYS A 62 7.65 -8.61 11.67
C LYS A 62 8.38 -7.28 11.60
N LEU A 63 8.45 -6.66 10.41
CA LEU A 63 9.01 -5.32 10.23
C LEU A 63 8.28 -4.28 11.07
N SER A 64 6.95 -4.33 11.09
CA SER A 64 6.12 -3.42 11.88
C SER A 64 6.37 -3.57 13.39
N LYS A 65 6.40 -4.81 13.90
CA LYS A 65 6.71 -5.12 15.31
C LYS A 65 8.10 -4.62 15.71
N ASN A 66 9.07 -4.74 14.81
CA ASN A 66 10.47 -4.31 15.03
C ASN A 66 10.68 -2.82 14.78
N LYS A 67 9.63 -2.04 14.50
CA LYS A 67 9.68 -0.59 14.19
C LYS A 67 10.59 -0.26 13.00
N GLN A 68 10.68 -1.17 12.04
CA GLN A 68 11.49 -1.07 10.83
C GLN A 68 10.67 -0.66 9.59
N LEU A 69 9.38 -0.35 9.76
CA LEU A 69 8.47 0.00 8.70
C LEU A 69 8.07 1.46 8.80
N ILE A 70 8.47 2.26 7.79
CA ILE A 70 8.17 3.69 7.69
C ILE A 70 7.13 3.90 6.61
N GLY A 71 6.13 4.75 6.85
CA GLY A 71 5.09 5.09 5.90
C GLY A 71 5.27 6.50 5.33
N TYR A 72 5.55 6.61 4.03
CA TYR A 72 5.42 7.87 3.31
C TYR A 72 3.95 8.11 2.96
N LYS A 73 3.37 9.21 3.45
CA LYS A 73 1.97 9.59 3.22
C LYS A 73 1.82 10.29 1.87
N HIS A 74 1.49 9.55 0.83
CA HIS A 74 1.16 10.13 -0.46
C HIS A 74 -0.20 10.82 -0.39
N LYS A 75 -0.24 12.13 -0.64
CA LYS A 75 -1.46 12.95 -0.59
C LYS A 75 -2.03 13.26 -1.98
N GLY A 76 -1.32 12.89 -3.04
CA GLY A 76 -1.74 13.11 -4.42
C GLY A 76 -2.76 12.07 -4.89
N PHE A 77 -3.07 12.12 -6.18
CA PHE A 77 -3.96 11.14 -6.81
C PHE A 77 -3.37 9.73 -6.68
N TRP A 78 -4.21 8.79 -6.27
CA TRP A 78 -3.91 7.37 -6.30
C TRP A 78 -5.17 6.58 -6.67
N GLN A 79 -5.03 5.65 -7.60
CA GLN A 79 -6.08 4.74 -8.03
C GLN A 79 -5.45 3.40 -8.42
N CYS A 80 -5.98 2.31 -7.88
CA CYS A 80 -5.65 0.97 -8.36
C CYS A 80 -6.37 0.66 -9.68
N MET A 81 -5.90 -0.36 -10.38
CA MET A 81 -6.51 -0.86 -11.62
C MET A 81 -6.61 -2.39 -11.59
N ASP A 82 -7.45 -2.91 -10.71
CA ASP A 82 -7.63 -4.36 -10.50
C ASP A 82 -8.94 -4.86 -11.14
N THR A 83 -9.83 -3.94 -11.53
CA THR A 83 -11.12 -4.25 -12.13
C THR A 83 -11.33 -3.52 -13.44
N LEU A 84 -12.23 -4.05 -14.29
CA LEU A 84 -12.61 -3.39 -15.55
C LEU A 84 -13.15 -1.97 -15.31
N LYS A 85 -13.96 -1.78 -14.28
CA LYS A 85 -14.50 -0.47 -13.90
C LYS A 85 -13.41 0.55 -13.57
N GLU A 86 -12.36 0.13 -12.89
CA GLU A 86 -11.21 1.00 -12.56
C GLU A 86 -10.39 1.34 -13.81
N LYS A 87 -10.19 0.37 -14.71
CA LYS A 87 -9.58 0.61 -16.02
C LYS A 87 -10.38 1.63 -16.84
N GLU A 88 -11.70 1.48 -16.92
CA GLU A 88 -12.58 2.40 -17.63
C GLU A 88 -12.52 3.81 -17.03
N TYR A 89 -12.52 3.92 -15.70
CA TYR A 89 -12.37 5.19 -14.99
C TYR A 89 -11.05 5.88 -15.34
N LEU A 90 -9.91 5.17 -15.23
CA LEU A 90 -8.58 5.72 -15.58
C LEU A 90 -8.50 6.10 -17.06
N THR A 91 -9.06 5.28 -17.96
CA THR A 91 -9.12 5.55 -19.39
C THR A 91 -9.94 6.83 -19.68
N ALA A 92 -11.04 7.03 -18.97
CA ALA A 92 -11.84 8.26 -19.11
C ALA A 92 -11.06 9.51 -18.67
N LEU A 93 -10.24 9.42 -17.63
CA LEU A 93 -9.36 10.52 -17.20
C LEU A 93 -8.32 10.87 -18.27
N VAL A 94 -7.71 9.88 -18.91
CA VAL A 94 -6.78 10.11 -20.04
C VAL A 94 -7.48 10.78 -21.21
N LYS A 95 -8.65 10.29 -21.60
CA LYS A 95 -9.44 10.87 -22.70
C LYS A 95 -9.84 12.33 -22.48
N LYS A 96 -9.98 12.76 -21.23
CA LYS A 96 -10.23 14.17 -20.87
C LYS A 96 -9.01 15.08 -21.06
N GLY A 97 -7.84 14.53 -21.39
CA GLY A 97 -6.64 15.27 -21.76
C GLY A 97 -5.77 15.80 -20.60
N ASN A 98 -6.21 15.63 -19.36
CA ASN A 98 -5.43 16.08 -18.19
C ASN A 98 -5.52 15.05 -17.04
N PRO A 99 -4.87 13.88 -17.20
CA PRO A 99 -4.89 12.86 -16.17
C PRO A 99 -4.10 13.32 -14.93
N PRO A 100 -4.65 13.16 -13.71
CA PRO A 100 -4.10 13.75 -12.47
C PRO A 100 -2.76 13.17 -12.00
N TRP A 101 -2.20 12.20 -12.68
CA TRP A 101 -0.88 11.61 -12.41
C TRP A 101 0.22 12.11 -13.36
N ILE A 102 -0.09 12.98 -14.30
CA ILE A 102 0.85 13.68 -15.18
C ILE A 102 0.83 15.16 -14.79
N ASN A 103 1.94 15.65 -14.25
CA ASN A 103 2.17 17.07 -14.02
C ASN A 103 3.08 17.63 -15.10
#